data_da91d77d3d18eb58b6ee30133c608dd0
#
_entry.id   da91d77d3d18eb58b6ee30133c608dd0
#
_cell.length_a   1.000
_cell.length_b   1.000
_cell.length_c   1.000
_cell.angle_alpha   90.00
_cell.angle_beta   90.00
_cell.angle_gamma   90.00
#
_symmetry.space_group_name_H-M   'P 1'
#
loop_
_entity.id
_entity.type
_entity.pdbx_description
1 polymer ?
#
loop_
_entity_poly.entity_id
_entity_poly.type
_entity_poly.pdbx_seq_one_letter_code
_entity_poly.pdbx_strand_id
1 'polypeptide(L)'
;MEGLHACEPSDPSTFKDNRVSPIHHTHNNYMAAFDTEIVTSVHHWNESLFTFTCTRGQSLRFESGHFVMVGLEVDGKPLMRAYSIASAHYAEELEFFSIKVENGPLTSRLQHLKVGDPVLIGRKPTGTLVLSDLLPGKNLYLFATGTGLAPFMSIIRDPDTYERFEKVVLVHGVRIGSELAYAEFIDQELPHHDYLGEQVRDKLIYYPTVTREAFRNQGRLTTLIENGKLTSDIGLPALNPETDRAMICGGPAMLKDLRVVLDAQGFAISKGIGQAGHYVIERAFVEK
;
A
#
# COMPACT_ATOMS: atom_id res chain seq x y z
N MET A 1 -16.68 -31.85 -93.45
CA MET A 1 -16.56 -30.42 -93.22
C MET A 1 -16.40 -30.24 -91.71
N GLU A 2 -15.19 -30.14 -91.34
CA GLU A 2 -14.54 -29.22 -90.44
C GLU A 2 -15.13 -29.21 -89.01
N GLY A 3 -14.53 -29.76 -87.96
CA GLY A 3 -13.15 -29.78 -87.59
C GLY A 3 -12.88 -28.59 -86.63
N LEU A 4 -13.25 -28.69 -85.33
CA LEU A 4 -12.78 -27.77 -84.35
C LEU A 4 -12.21 -28.56 -83.16
N HIS A 5 -10.88 -28.50 -83.05
CA HIS A 5 -10.11 -29.01 -81.92
C HIS A 5 -10.35 -28.09 -80.69
N ALA A 6 -10.81 -28.71 -79.62
CA ALA A 6 -10.83 -28.10 -78.29
C ALA A 6 -9.49 -28.30 -77.62
N CYS A 7 -8.90 -27.20 -77.16
CA CYS A 7 -7.66 -27.15 -76.38
C CYS A 7 -7.93 -27.43 -74.91
N GLU A 8 -7.32 -28.42 -74.30
CA GLU A 8 -7.38 -28.72 -72.88
C GLU A 8 -6.54 -27.72 -72.09
N PRO A 9 -7.00 -27.23 -70.94
CA PRO A 9 -6.18 -26.40 -70.06
C PRO A 9 -5.34 -27.25 -69.11
N SER A 10 -4.08 -26.92 -69.02
CA SER A 10 -3.06 -27.46 -68.12
C SER A 10 -3.37 -27.23 -66.64
N ASP A 11 -3.16 -28.28 -65.84
CA ASP A 11 -3.20 -28.38 -64.40
C ASP A 11 -2.25 -27.37 -63.66
N PRO A 12 -2.73 -26.55 -62.72
CA PRO A 12 -1.89 -25.73 -61.88
C PRO A 12 -1.79 -26.31 -60.48
N SER A 13 -1.11 -27.44 -60.31
CA SER A 13 -0.77 -27.95 -58.99
C SER A 13 0.72 -27.74 -58.73
N THR A 14 1.09 -26.56 -58.17
CA THR A 14 2.24 -26.37 -57.26
C THR A 14 2.38 -24.92 -56.82
N PHE A 15 1.50 -24.48 -55.93
CA PHE A 15 1.86 -23.38 -55.04
C PHE A 15 1.97 -23.93 -53.61
N LYS A 16 3.22 -24.06 -53.14
CA LYS A 16 3.52 -24.29 -51.74
C LYS A 16 3.10 -23.06 -50.97
N ASP A 17 2.03 -23.21 -50.19
CA ASP A 17 1.51 -22.26 -49.24
C ASP A 17 2.52 -22.11 -48.07
N ASN A 18 3.40 -21.12 -48.15
CA ASN A 18 4.24 -20.68 -47.04
C ASN A 18 3.36 -19.87 -46.08
N ARG A 19 2.54 -20.56 -45.28
CA ARG A 19 1.90 -19.97 -44.11
C ARG A 19 2.97 -19.70 -43.08
N VAL A 20 3.44 -18.46 -43.04
CA VAL A 20 4.12 -17.89 -41.89
C VAL A 20 3.14 -17.95 -40.71
N SER A 21 3.43 -18.82 -39.75
CA SER A 21 2.69 -18.88 -38.50
C SER A 21 2.67 -17.49 -37.87
N PRO A 22 1.52 -16.98 -37.39
CA PRO A 22 1.50 -15.71 -36.67
C PRO A 22 2.34 -15.86 -35.41
N ILE A 23 3.41 -15.09 -35.31
CA ILE A 23 4.15 -14.88 -34.09
C ILE A 23 3.12 -14.33 -33.09
N HIS A 24 2.70 -15.13 -32.14
CA HIS A 24 1.84 -14.72 -31.07
C HIS A 24 2.50 -13.58 -30.32
N HIS A 25 1.94 -12.38 -30.45
CA HIS A 25 2.22 -11.23 -29.64
C HIS A 25 1.76 -11.47 -28.19
N THR A 26 2.48 -12.27 -27.43
CA THR A 26 2.31 -12.40 -25.97
C THR A 26 2.81 -11.16 -25.23
N HIS A 27 3.56 -10.28 -25.89
CA HIS A 27 4.05 -9.02 -25.30
C HIS A 27 2.96 -7.94 -25.07
N ASN A 28 1.84 -8.01 -25.78
CA ASN A 28 0.88 -6.90 -25.77
C ASN A 28 -0.13 -6.93 -24.60
N ASN A 29 -0.33 -8.07 -23.92
CA ASN A 29 -1.25 -8.16 -22.79
C ASN A 29 -0.65 -7.70 -21.46
N TYR A 30 0.67 -7.74 -21.28
CA TYR A 30 1.32 -7.26 -20.07
C TYR A 30 1.36 -5.73 -20.01
N MET A 31 1.58 -5.05 -21.12
CA MET A 31 1.59 -3.58 -21.24
C MET A 31 0.24 -2.93 -20.90
N ALA A 32 -0.87 -3.68 -20.89
CA ALA A 32 -2.19 -3.18 -20.53
C ALA A 32 -2.45 -3.18 -19.00
N ALA A 33 -1.64 -3.85 -18.20
CA ALA A 33 -1.87 -4.05 -16.77
C ALA A 33 -1.11 -3.08 -15.87
N PHE A 34 -0.02 -2.46 -16.36
CA PHE A 34 0.83 -1.52 -15.61
C PHE A 34 1.44 -0.46 -16.52
N ASP A 35 1.84 0.64 -15.91
CA ASP A 35 2.61 1.72 -16.52
C ASP A 35 4.06 1.65 -16.06
N THR A 36 4.98 2.19 -16.87
CA THR A 36 6.37 2.41 -16.47
C THR A 36 6.48 3.84 -15.97
N GLU A 37 6.79 3.98 -14.69
CA GLU A 37 7.02 5.25 -14.02
C GLU A 37 8.52 5.43 -13.74
N ILE A 38 8.95 6.65 -13.48
CA ILE A 38 10.36 6.99 -13.26
C ILE A 38 10.57 7.33 -11.80
N VAL A 39 11.55 6.71 -11.17
CA VAL A 39 11.94 7.01 -9.79
C VAL A 39 12.45 8.45 -9.69
N THR A 40 11.87 9.22 -8.80
CA THR A 40 12.18 10.64 -8.58
C THR A 40 13.01 10.87 -7.31
N SER A 41 12.86 10.00 -6.30
CA SER A 41 13.73 10.02 -5.12
C SER A 41 13.88 8.65 -4.49
N VAL A 42 14.94 8.45 -3.70
CA VAL A 42 15.16 7.27 -2.86
C VAL A 42 15.75 7.74 -1.55
N HIS A 43 15.17 7.30 -0.43
CA HIS A 43 15.64 7.59 0.91
C HIS A 43 15.81 6.31 1.71
N HIS A 44 17.01 6.06 2.23
CA HIS A 44 17.30 4.93 3.10
C HIS A 44 17.25 5.38 4.57
N TRP A 45 16.26 4.88 5.32
CA TRP A 45 16.07 5.20 6.73
C TRP A 45 17.14 4.54 7.62
N ASN A 46 17.46 3.29 7.29
CA ASN A 46 18.44 2.46 7.99
C ASN A 46 18.86 1.27 7.11
N GLU A 47 19.58 0.31 7.67
CA GLU A 47 20.04 -0.89 6.96
C GLU A 47 18.89 -1.77 6.43
N SER A 48 17.68 -1.66 6.99
CA SER A 48 16.53 -2.52 6.64
C SER A 48 15.34 -1.82 6.00
N LEU A 49 15.28 -0.49 6.00
CA LEU A 49 14.12 0.27 5.57
C LEU A 49 14.50 1.36 4.56
N PHE A 50 13.66 1.56 3.56
CA PHE A 50 13.80 2.64 2.58
C PHE A 50 12.44 3.08 2.03
N THR A 51 12.43 4.27 1.48
CA THR A 51 11.32 4.86 0.76
C THR A 51 11.79 5.25 -0.63
N PHE A 52 10.95 5.13 -1.61
CA PHE A 52 11.18 5.75 -2.91
C PHE A 52 9.91 6.44 -3.42
N THR A 53 10.10 7.48 -4.21
CA THR A 53 9.03 8.14 -4.96
C THR A 53 9.22 7.90 -6.45
N CYS A 54 8.14 7.95 -7.19
CA CYS A 54 8.16 7.88 -8.65
C CYS A 54 7.08 8.77 -9.25
N THR A 55 7.19 9.04 -10.54
CA THR A 55 6.14 9.71 -11.30
C THR A 55 4.81 8.97 -11.17
N ARG A 56 3.73 9.67 -11.47
CA ARG A 56 2.37 9.13 -11.40
C ARG A 56 1.64 9.31 -12.72
N GLY A 57 1.19 8.21 -13.31
CA GLY A 57 0.35 8.24 -14.50
C GLY A 57 -0.90 9.11 -14.30
N GLN A 58 -1.19 10.01 -15.24
CA GLN A 58 -2.29 10.97 -15.13
C GLN A 58 -3.67 10.35 -14.94
N SER A 59 -3.86 9.10 -15.36
CA SER A 59 -5.12 8.36 -15.24
C SER A 59 -5.25 7.60 -13.92
N LEU A 60 -4.18 7.44 -13.14
CA LEU A 60 -4.21 6.68 -11.91
C LEU A 60 -5.01 7.43 -10.84
N ARG A 61 -6.12 6.84 -10.40
CA ARG A 61 -6.96 7.33 -9.29
C ARG A 61 -7.02 6.29 -8.20
N PHE A 62 -6.86 6.72 -6.95
CA PHE A 62 -6.93 5.84 -5.78
C PHE A 62 -7.49 6.60 -4.58
N GLU A 63 -7.98 5.87 -3.60
CA GLU A 63 -8.31 6.40 -2.27
C GLU A 63 -7.09 6.23 -1.35
N SER A 64 -6.88 7.18 -0.43
CA SER A 64 -5.83 7.07 0.57
C SER A 64 -5.99 5.78 1.38
N GLY A 65 -4.91 4.98 1.44
CA GLY A 65 -4.91 3.64 2.03
C GLY A 65 -4.91 2.49 1.03
N HIS A 66 -5.19 2.73 -0.26
CA HIS A 66 -5.08 1.70 -1.30
C HIS A 66 -3.63 1.23 -1.51
N PHE A 67 -3.48 0.04 -2.06
CA PHE A 67 -2.24 -0.48 -2.62
C PHE A 67 -2.32 -0.64 -4.14
N VAL A 68 -1.16 -0.76 -4.77
CA VAL A 68 -0.99 -1.13 -6.19
C VAL A 68 0.06 -2.22 -6.33
N MET A 69 0.08 -2.86 -7.48
CA MET A 69 1.20 -3.72 -7.85
C MET A 69 2.38 -2.85 -8.25
N VAL A 70 3.53 -3.08 -7.62
CA VAL A 70 4.81 -2.41 -7.91
C VAL A 70 5.82 -3.47 -8.30
N GLY A 71 6.69 -3.18 -9.26
CA GLY A 71 7.68 -4.16 -9.67
C GLY A 71 8.76 -3.63 -10.62
N LEU A 72 9.56 -4.56 -11.07
CA LEU A 72 10.65 -4.35 -12.01
C LEU A 72 10.56 -5.36 -13.15
N GLU A 73 11.12 -5.04 -14.28
CA GLU A 73 11.37 -6.01 -15.33
C GLU A 73 12.62 -6.81 -14.97
N VAL A 74 12.48 -8.12 -14.88
CA VAL A 74 13.55 -9.07 -14.57
C VAL A 74 13.55 -10.17 -15.64
N ASP A 75 14.65 -10.32 -16.35
CA ASP A 75 14.80 -11.29 -17.44
C ASP A 75 13.67 -11.20 -18.50
N GLY A 76 13.28 -9.97 -18.86
CA GLY A 76 12.22 -9.68 -19.82
C GLY A 76 10.80 -9.97 -19.33
N LYS A 77 10.61 -10.14 -18.01
CA LYS A 77 9.30 -10.41 -17.38
C LYS A 77 9.05 -9.48 -16.20
N PRO A 78 7.79 -9.04 -15.99
CA PRO A 78 7.44 -8.24 -14.83
C PRO A 78 7.46 -9.10 -13.55
N LEU A 79 8.23 -8.67 -12.57
CA LEU A 79 8.22 -9.19 -11.21
C LEU A 79 7.51 -8.19 -10.31
N MET A 80 6.26 -8.48 -9.95
CA MET A 80 5.36 -7.55 -9.27
C MET A 80 4.98 -8.03 -7.87
N ARG A 81 4.80 -7.08 -6.92
CA ARG A 81 4.23 -7.33 -5.59
C ARG A 81 3.30 -6.18 -5.22
N ALA A 82 2.37 -6.45 -4.30
CA ALA A 82 1.47 -5.43 -3.75
C ALA A 82 2.24 -4.50 -2.80
N TYR A 83 2.07 -3.20 -2.99
CA TYR A 83 2.64 -2.14 -2.16
C TYR A 83 1.58 -1.10 -1.84
N SER A 84 1.38 -0.85 -0.54
CA SER A 84 0.53 0.26 -0.11
C SER A 84 1.13 1.59 -0.56
N ILE A 85 0.30 2.46 -1.09
CA ILE A 85 0.69 3.81 -1.49
C ILE A 85 0.81 4.65 -0.22
N ALA A 86 1.97 5.25 0.00
CA ALA A 86 2.23 6.10 1.17
C ALA A 86 1.91 7.58 0.92
N SER A 87 1.95 8.05 -0.34
CA SER A 87 1.50 9.39 -0.71
C SER A 87 -0.02 9.53 -0.62
N ALA A 88 -0.49 10.76 -0.38
CA ALA A 88 -1.92 11.07 -0.40
C ALA A 88 -2.51 10.91 -1.82
N HIS A 89 -3.82 10.69 -1.90
CA HIS A 89 -4.50 10.46 -3.18
C HIS A 89 -4.40 11.64 -4.16
N TYR A 90 -4.19 12.85 -3.68
CA TYR A 90 -4.02 14.07 -4.48
C TYR A 90 -2.56 14.39 -4.86
N ALA A 91 -1.58 13.66 -4.30
CA ALA A 91 -0.16 13.92 -4.57
C ALA A 91 0.17 13.70 -6.05
N GLU A 92 1.09 14.48 -6.58
CA GLU A 92 1.55 14.39 -7.97
C GLU A 92 2.46 13.19 -8.21
N GLU A 93 3.12 12.71 -7.16
CA GLU A 93 4.01 11.55 -7.18
C GLU A 93 3.45 10.41 -6.32
N LEU A 94 3.86 9.20 -6.64
CA LEU A 94 3.62 8.02 -5.82
C LEU A 94 4.80 7.80 -4.88
N GLU A 95 4.50 7.50 -3.62
CA GLU A 95 5.48 7.17 -2.61
C GLU A 95 5.24 5.76 -2.07
N PHE A 96 6.31 5.00 -1.89
CA PHE A 96 6.27 3.63 -1.39
C PHE A 96 7.30 3.42 -0.28
N PHE A 97 6.87 2.81 0.81
CA PHE A 97 7.72 2.45 1.94
C PHE A 97 7.97 0.94 1.95
N SER A 98 9.22 0.53 2.00
CA SER A 98 9.64 -0.86 1.82
C SER A 98 10.68 -1.31 2.83
N ILE A 99 10.69 -2.62 3.07
CA ILE A 99 11.73 -3.32 3.80
C ILE A 99 12.77 -3.88 2.81
N LYS A 100 14.04 -3.89 3.20
CA LYS A 100 15.13 -4.56 2.49
C LYS A 100 15.18 -6.02 2.95
N VAL A 101 14.78 -6.95 2.08
CA VAL A 101 14.91 -8.38 2.34
C VAL A 101 16.02 -8.93 1.45
N GLU A 102 17.12 -9.39 2.07
CA GLU A 102 18.35 -9.76 1.38
C GLU A 102 18.12 -10.76 0.24
N ASN A 103 17.30 -11.77 0.47
CA ASN A 103 16.98 -12.83 -0.51
C ASN A 103 15.58 -12.69 -1.11
N GLY A 104 14.90 -11.56 -0.88
CA GLY A 104 13.59 -11.30 -1.45
C GLY A 104 13.66 -11.12 -2.97
N PRO A 105 12.82 -11.80 -3.77
CA PRO A 105 12.92 -11.73 -5.23
C PRO A 105 12.85 -10.31 -5.79
N LEU A 106 11.99 -9.47 -5.23
CA LEU A 106 11.80 -8.09 -5.67
C LEU A 106 12.53 -7.09 -4.77
N THR A 107 12.39 -7.19 -3.44
CA THR A 107 12.95 -6.20 -2.50
C THR A 107 14.46 -6.13 -2.53
N SER A 108 15.16 -7.26 -2.79
CA SER A 108 16.61 -7.30 -3.00
C SER A 108 17.07 -6.43 -4.18
N ARG A 109 16.17 -6.15 -5.13
CA ARG A 109 16.42 -5.29 -6.30
C ARG A 109 15.93 -3.87 -6.08
N LEU A 110 14.72 -3.71 -5.55
CA LEU A 110 14.13 -2.38 -5.29
C LEU A 110 15.00 -1.52 -4.35
N GLN A 111 15.70 -2.12 -3.39
CA GLN A 111 16.60 -1.39 -2.50
C GLN A 111 17.78 -0.70 -3.22
N HIS A 112 18.06 -1.06 -4.45
CA HIS A 112 19.14 -0.48 -5.29
C HIS A 112 18.63 0.52 -6.32
N LEU A 113 17.34 0.85 -6.32
CA LEU A 113 16.76 1.89 -7.17
C LEU A 113 17.51 3.21 -7.01
N LYS A 114 17.62 3.92 -8.12
CA LYS A 114 18.21 5.27 -8.21
C LYS A 114 17.24 6.20 -8.91
N VAL A 115 17.40 7.48 -8.69
CA VAL A 115 16.67 8.52 -9.45
C VAL A 115 16.92 8.32 -10.95
N GLY A 116 15.84 8.27 -11.71
CA GLY A 116 15.85 8.01 -13.15
C GLY A 116 15.62 6.54 -13.55
N ASP A 117 15.65 5.60 -12.60
CA ASP A 117 15.36 4.19 -12.89
C ASP A 117 13.87 3.98 -13.21
N PRO A 118 13.53 3.06 -14.14
CA PRO A 118 12.15 2.69 -14.40
C PRO A 118 11.61 1.77 -13.32
N VAL A 119 10.35 1.97 -12.94
CA VAL A 119 9.58 1.10 -12.04
C VAL A 119 8.21 0.82 -12.66
N LEU A 120 7.71 -0.40 -12.52
CA LEU A 120 6.41 -0.82 -13.03
C LEU A 120 5.33 -0.57 -11.98
N ILE A 121 4.27 0.16 -12.34
CA ILE A 121 3.15 0.49 -11.47
C ILE A 121 1.84 -0.04 -12.06
N GLY A 122 1.13 -0.87 -11.28
CA GLY A 122 -0.18 -1.40 -11.67
C GLY A 122 -1.24 -0.32 -11.84
N ARG A 123 -2.09 -0.45 -12.86
CA ARG A 123 -3.15 0.52 -13.18
C ARG A 123 -4.40 0.42 -12.32
N LYS A 124 -4.51 -0.60 -11.47
CA LYS A 124 -5.70 -0.88 -10.66
C LYS A 124 -5.37 -0.83 -9.17
N PRO A 125 -5.42 0.35 -8.54
CA PRO A 125 -5.39 0.43 -7.09
C PRO A 125 -6.57 -0.30 -6.47
N THR A 126 -6.35 -0.90 -5.32
CA THR A 126 -7.37 -1.62 -4.55
C THR A 126 -6.93 -1.73 -3.09
N GLY A 127 -7.79 -2.22 -2.23
CA GLY A 127 -7.51 -2.44 -0.81
C GLY A 127 -8.73 -2.24 0.05
N THR A 128 -8.63 -2.61 1.29
CA THR A 128 -9.70 -2.46 2.29
C THR A 128 -9.42 -1.37 3.31
N LEU A 129 -8.19 -0.82 3.33
CA LEU A 129 -7.80 0.23 4.27
C LEU A 129 -8.24 1.62 3.79
N VAL A 130 -9.51 1.75 3.44
CA VAL A 130 -10.10 3.02 2.97
C VAL A 130 -11.16 3.50 3.95
N LEU A 131 -11.30 4.83 4.05
CA LEU A 131 -12.28 5.42 4.96
C LEU A 131 -13.72 5.01 4.60
N SER A 132 -13.99 4.78 3.31
CA SER A 132 -15.31 4.37 2.81
C SER A 132 -15.76 2.99 3.32
N ASP A 133 -14.83 2.12 3.73
CA ASP A 133 -15.12 0.80 4.31
C ASP A 133 -15.28 0.81 5.85
N LEU A 134 -15.31 1.99 6.47
CA LEU A 134 -15.61 2.17 7.88
C LEU A 134 -17.01 2.73 8.11
N LEU A 135 -17.69 2.20 9.12
CA LEU A 135 -18.92 2.80 9.65
C LEU A 135 -18.64 4.23 10.17
N PRO A 136 -19.66 5.11 10.29
CA PRO A 136 -19.49 6.39 10.99
C PRO A 136 -18.95 6.21 12.41
N GLY A 137 -18.06 7.10 12.84
CA GLY A 137 -17.45 7.07 14.18
C GLY A 137 -16.83 8.43 14.52
N LYS A 138 -16.41 8.58 15.78
CA LYS A 138 -15.76 9.81 16.28
C LYS A 138 -14.26 9.74 16.16
N ASN A 139 -13.66 8.64 16.58
CA ASN A 139 -12.21 8.48 16.62
C ASN A 139 -11.77 7.38 15.64
N LEU A 140 -10.62 7.60 15.01
CA LEU A 140 -9.97 6.64 14.14
C LEU A 140 -8.65 6.18 14.76
N TYR A 141 -8.51 4.88 14.97
CA TYR A 141 -7.27 4.25 15.42
C TYR A 141 -6.59 3.54 14.25
N LEU A 142 -5.35 3.93 13.96
CA LEU A 142 -4.50 3.39 12.90
C LEU A 142 -3.39 2.55 13.56
N PHE A 143 -3.53 1.24 13.56
CA PHE A 143 -2.58 0.31 14.19
C PHE A 143 -1.59 -0.24 13.17
N ALA A 144 -0.34 0.23 13.23
CA ALA A 144 0.74 -0.15 12.32
C ALA A 144 1.84 -0.95 13.01
N THR A 145 2.42 -1.93 12.32
CA THR A 145 3.75 -2.46 12.67
C THR A 145 4.68 -2.47 11.46
N GLY A 146 5.91 -2.02 11.66
CA GLY A 146 6.92 -1.96 10.59
C GLY A 146 6.42 -1.19 9.37
N THR A 147 6.56 -1.79 8.19
CA THR A 147 6.12 -1.18 6.92
C THR A 147 4.60 -1.11 6.74
N GLY A 148 3.82 -1.70 7.65
CA GLY A 148 2.37 -1.46 7.73
C GLY A 148 2.00 -0.01 8.02
N LEU A 149 2.98 0.84 8.30
CA LEU A 149 2.81 2.30 8.36
C LEU A 149 2.43 2.92 7.00
N ALA A 150 2.86 2.33 5.87
CA ALA A 150 2.71 2.91 4.54
C ALA A 150 1.28 3.40 4.21
N PRO A 151 0.21 2.59 4.30
CA PRO A 151 -1.14 3.06 3.99
C PRO A 151 -1.59 4.18 4.94
N PHE A 152 -1.12 4.17 6.17
CA PHE A 152 -1.49 5.20 7.15
C PHE A 152 -0.78 6.53 6.91
N MET A 153 0.42 6.51 6.29
CA MET A 153 1.04 7.74 5.79
C MET A 153 0.17 8.44 4.74
N SER A 154 -0.49 7.67 3.87
CA SER A 154 -1.46 8.21 2.92
C SER A 154 -2.69 8.80 3.64
N ILE A 155 -3.24 8.07 4.60
CA ILE A 155 -4.46 8.44 5.33
C ILE A 155 -4.25 9.69 6.21
N ILE A 156 -3.13 9.79 6.94
CA ILE A 156 -2.88 10.97 7.80
C ILE A 156 -2.49 12.23 7.01
N ARG A 157 -2.18 12.10 5.73
CA ARG A 157 -1.97 13.22 4.81
C ARG A 157 -3.25 13.62 4.07
N ASP A 158 -4.36 12.93 4.29
CA ASP A 158 -5.63 13.15 3.61
C ASP A 158 -6.55 14.06 4.46
N PRO A 159 -6.97 15.24 3.96
CA PRO A 159 -7.90 16.12 4.67
C PRO A 159 -9.21 15.44 5.06
N ASP A 160 -9.75 14.56 4.21
CA ASP A 160 -11.01 13.85 4.46
C ASP A 160 -10.96 13.03 5.76
N THR A 161 -9.77 12.58 6.15
CA THR A 161 -9.55 11.88 7.44
C THR A 161 -9.93 12.76 8.62
N TYR A 162 -9.52 14.02 8.59
CA TYR A 162 -9.76 14.98 9.68
C TYR A 162 -11.14 15.62 9.61
N GLU A 163 -11.76 15.67 8.44
CA GLU A 163 -13.16 16.07 8.30
C GLU A 163 -14.09 15.03 8.92
N ARG A 164 -13.76 13.76 8.76
CA ARG A 164 -14.58 12.63 9.19
C ARG A 164 -14.44 12.29 10.67
N PHE A 165 -13.25 12.49 11.27
CA PHE A 165 -12.96 12.08 12.64
C PHE A 165 -12.57 13.26 13.54
N GLU A 166 -13.00 13.17 14.82
CA GLU A 166 -12.65 14.14 15.87
C GLU A 166 -11.20 13.94 16.35
N LYS A 167 -10.76 12.67 16.45
CA LYS A 167 -9.38 12.29 16.76
C LYS A 167 -8.91 11.17 15.84
N VAL A 168 -7.64 11.25 15.46
CA VAL A 168 -6.93 10.23 14.67
C VAL A 168 -5.71 9.80 15.47
N VAL A 169 -5.68 8.54 15.88
CA VAL A 169 -4.62 7.97 16.71
C VAL A 169 -3.77 7.04 15.87
N LEU A 170 -2.57 7.46 15.53
CA LEU A 170 -1.61 6.61 14.81
C LEU A 170 -0.68 5.91 15.80
N VAL A 171 -0.87 4.61 15.97
CA VAL A 171 -0.04 3.75 16.81
C VAL A 171 0.94 2.99 15.93
N HIS A 172 2.23 3.33 16.02
CA HIS A 172 3.28 2.70 15.22
C HIS A 172 4.20 1.86 16.09
N GLY A 173 4.07 0.55 16.01
CA GLY A 173 4.89 -0.41 16.76
C GLY A 173 6.08 -0.92 15.96
N VAL A 174 7.28 -0.83 16.55
CA VAL A 174 8.53 -1.34 15.98
C VAL A 174 9.31 -2.15 17.01
N ARG A 175 10.39 -2.79 16.59
CA ARG A 175 11.27 -3.55 17.51
C ARG A 175 12.26 -2.65 18.22
N ILE A 176 12.90 -1.76 17.49
CA ILE A 176 13.92 -0.81 17.95
C ILE A 176 13.65 0.58 17.40
N GLY A 177 14.08 1.63 18.08
CA GLY A 177 13.78 3.03 17.74
C GLY A 177 14.25 3.45 16.34
N SER A 178 15.37 2.88 15.86
CA SER A 178 15.86 3.16 14.51
C SER A 178 14.96 2.65 13.39
N GLU A 179 13.94 1.83 13.69
CA GLU A 179 12.91 1.40 12.75
C GLU A 179 11.71 2.37 12.68
N LEU A 180 11.69 3.45 13.49
CA LEU A 180 10.65 4.49 13.45
C LEU A 180 10.87 5.44 12.26
N ALA A 181 10.78 4.92 11.04
CA ALA A 181 10.75 5.72 9.83
C ALA A 181 9.57 6.71 9.88
N TYR A 182 9.72 7.88 9.25
CA TYR A 182 8.75 8.97 9.24
C TYR A 182 8.45 9.62 10.60
N ALA A 183 9.05 9.22 11.72
CA ALA A 183 8.73 9.80 13.02
C ALA A 183 8.96 11.33 13.04
N GLU A 184 10.08 11.78 12.49
CA GLU A 184 10.39 13.21 12.39
C GLU A 184 9.38 13.96 11.49
N PHE A 185 9.05 13.38 10.34
CA PHE A 185 8.03 13.93 9.45
C PHE A 185 6.67 14.08 10.17
N ILE A 186 6.22 13.03 10.87
CA ILE A 186 4.92 13.04 11.56
C ILE A 186 4.92 14.03 12.73
N ASP A 187 6.01 14.09 13.51
CA ASP A 187 6.10 14.93 14.71
C ASP A 187 6.45 16.40 14.38
N GLN A 188 7.23 16.67 13.32
CA GLN A 188 7.80 18.00 13.08
C GLN A 188 7.32 18.66 11.77
N GLU A 189 7.17 17.92 10.69
CA GLU A 189 6.87 18.51 9.39
C GLU A 189 5.36 18.59 9.13
N LEU A 190 4.65 17.46 9.31
CA LEU A 190 3.22 17.38 9.03
C LEU A 190 2.37 18.38 9.83
N PRO A 191 2.67 18.67 11.12
CA PRO A 191 1.97 19.72 11.88
C PRO A 191 2.19 21.14 11.36
N HIS A 192 3.20 21.37 10.49
CA HIS A 192 3.49 22.66 9.89
C HIS A 192 3.10 22.73 8.40
N HIS A 193 2.41 21.71 7.89
CA HIS A 193 1.94 21.70 6.50
C HIS A 193 0.93 22.84 6.27
N ASP A 194 1.11 23.61 5.19
CA ASP A 194 0.35 24.84 4.92
C ASP A 194 -1.17 24.69 4.95
N TYR A 195 -1.69 23.57 4.43
CA TYR A 195 -3.14 23.31 4.31
C TYR A 195 -3.69 22.33 5.35
N LEU A 196 -2.86 21.46 5.91
CA LEU A 196 -3.28 20.36 6.78
C LEU A 196 -2.81 20.52 8.22
N GLY A 197 -1.81 21.35 8.45
CA GLY A 197 -1.11 21.46 9.72
C GLY A 197 -2.00 21.81 10.91
N GLU A 198 -3.00 22.68 10.74
CA GLU A 198 -3.95 23.01 11.80
C GLU A 198 -4.77 21.79 12.24
N GLN A 199 -5.34 21.06 11.29
CA GLN A 199 -6.12 19.84 11.57
C GLN A 199 -5.25 18.74 12.19
N VAL A 200 -4.01 18.61 11.72
CA VAL A 200 -3.03 17.66 12.28
C VAL A 200 -2.75 17.99 13.75
N ARG A 201 -2.40 19.24 14.07
CA ARG A 201 -2.13 19.65 15.46
C ARG A 201 -3.31 19.42 16.40
N ASP A 202 -4.52 19.62 15.89
CA ASP A 202 -5.74 19.50 16.69
C ASP A 202 -6.20 18.05 16.89
N LYS A 203 -5.99 17.20 15.88
CA LYS A 203 -6.68 15.91 15.80
C LYS A 203 -5.75 14.70 15.76
N LEU A 204 -4.52 14.82 15.22
CA LEU A 204 -3.60 13.68 15.12
C LEU A 204 -2.86 13.46 16.45
N ILE A 205 -2.89 12.23 16.92
CA ILE A 205 -2.11 11.77 18.06
C ILE A 205 -1.18 10.67 17.54
N TYR A 206 0.12 10.96 17.49
CA TYR A 206 1.13 9.97 17.11
C TYR A 206 1.67 9.26 18.34
N TYR A 207 1.48 7.94 18.41
CA TYR A 207 1.92 7.08 19.49
C TYR A 207 2.90 6.00 18.98
N PRO A 208 4.20 6.34 18.82
CA PRO A 208 5.22 5.34 18.51
C PRO A 208 5.50 4.47 19.74
N THR A 209 5.64 3.15 19.53
CA THR A 209 6.00 2.21 20.60
C THR A 209 7.09 1.24 20.16
N VAL A 210 7.99 0.90 21.08
CA VAL A 210 9.14 0.04 20.83
C VAL A 210 9.06 -1.19 21.74
N THR A 211 9.49 -2.35 21.24
CA THR A 211 9.32 -3.61 21.98
C THR A 211 10.60 -4.22 22.53
N ARG A 212 11.78 -3.84 22.01
CA ARG A 212 13.05 -4.53 22.34
C ARG A 212 14.12 -3.66 23.00
N GLU A 213 13.81 -2.39 23.22
CA GLU A 213 14.71 -1.47 23.93
C GLU A 213 13.90 -0.47 24.75
N ALA A 214 14.55 0.29 25.63
CA ALA A 214 13.91 1.33 26.42
C ALA A 214 13.45 2.48 25.51
N PHE A 215 12.21 2.87 25.63
CA PHE A 215 11.60 3.96 24.85
C PHE A 215 10.48 4.63 25.65
N ARG A 216 10.09 5.86 25.28
CA ARG A 216 9.01 6.60 25.96
C ARG A 216 7.70 5.80 26.08
N ASN A 217 7.33 5.05 25.04
CA ASN A 217 6.23 4.11 25.04
C ASN A 217 6.77 2.71 24.69
N GLN A 218 6.74 1.81 25.66
CA GLN A 218 7.29 0.47 25.49
C GLN A 218 6.20 -0.58 25.60
N GLY A 219 6.11 -1.49 24.63
CA GLY A 219 5.19 -2.62 24.66
C GLY A 219 4.62 -3.00 23.30
N ARG A 220 3.96 -4.14 23.27
CA ARG A 220 3.19 -4.58 22.10
C ARG A 220 1.85 -3.84 22.06
N LEU A 221 1.35 -3.55 20.87
CA LEU A 221 0.07 -2.86 20.65
C LEU A 221 -1.07 -3.53 21.43
N THR A 222 -1.19 -4.85 21.32
CA THR A 222 -2.23 -5.62 22.04
C THR A 222 -2.17 -5.43 23.55
N THR A 223 -0.99 -5.56 24.14
CA THR A 223 -0.78 -5.36 25.57
C THR A 223 -1.12 -3.93 26.01
N LEU A 224 -0.76 -2.94 25.22
CA LEU A 224 -1.05 -1.51 25.51
C LEU A 224 -2.56 -1.20 25.44
N ILE A 225 -3.29 -1.92 24.59
CA ILE A 225 -4.76 -1.81 24.51
C ILE A 225 -5.40 -2.55 25.68
N GLU A 226 -5.04 -3.81 25.92
CA GLU A 226 -5.65 -4.67 26.94
C GLU A 226 -5.48 -4.14 28.36
N ASN A 227 -4.32 -3.57 28.69
CA ASN A 227 -4.05 -2.97 30.00
C ASN A 227 -4.50 -1.51 30.13
N GLY A 228 -5.11 -0.93 29.09
CA GLY A 228 -5.58 0.44 29.06
C GLY A 228 -4.49 1.52 29.00
N LYS A 229 -3.21 1.14 28.88
CA LYS A 229 -2.10 2.10 28.88
C LYS A 229 -2.16 3.03 27.68
N LEU A 230 -2.47 2.51 26.48
CA LEU A 230 -2.58 3.33 25.27
C LEU A 230 -3.55 4.50 25.48
N THR A 231 -4.78 4.18 25.86
CA THR A 231 -5.84 5.19 25.99
C THR A 231 -5.60 6.13 27.17
N SER A 232 -5.02 5.65 28.29
CA SER A 232 -4.59 6.47 29.41
C SER A 232 -3.49 7.46 29.02
N ASP A 233 -2.46 7.01 28.28
CA ASP A 233 -1.34 7.86 27.86
C ASP A 233 -1.77 9.00 26.92
N ILE A 234 -2.76 8.73 26.05
CA ILE A 234 -3.27 9.72 25.08
C ILE A 234 -4.48 10.52 25.59
N GLY A 235 -4.95 10.26 26.81
CA GLY A 235 -6.06 10.98 27.43
C GLY A 235 -7.43 10.72 26.80
N LEU A 236 -7.62 9.55 26.17
CA LEU A 236 -8.89 9.12 25.59
C LEU A 236 -9.54 8.02 26.43
N PRO A 237 -10.88 7.88 26.38
CA PRO A 237 -11.59 6.73 26.99
C PRO A 237 -11.09 5.40 26.42
N ALA A 238 -11.38 4.28 27.10
CA ALA A 238 -11.20 2.94 26.57
C ALA A 238 -11.92 2.78 25.22
N LEU A 239 -11.33 1.97 24.31
CA LEU A 239 -11.90 1.74 22.98
C LEU A 239 -13.36 1.27 23.08
N ASN A 240 -14.22 1.87 22.29
CA ASN A 240 -15.66 1.62 22.28
C ASN A 240 -16.19 1.52 20.85
N PRO A 241 -16.81 0.40 20.43
CA PRO A 241 -17.35 0.22 19.07
C PRO A 241 -18.45 1.22 18.70
N GLU A 242 -19.11 1.86 19.67
CA GLU A 242 -20.11 2.89 19.39
C GLU A 242 -19.47 4.17 18.80
N THR A 243 -18.24 4.49 19.23
CA THR A 243 -17.57 5.75 18.87
C THR A 243 -16.32 5.58 18.04
N ASP A 244 -15.65 4.44 18.13
CA ASP A 244 -14.31 4.28 17.58
C ASP A 244 -14.30 3.38 16.34
N ARG A 245 -13.37 3.69 15.45
CA ARG A 245 -13.09 2.89 14.25
C ARG A 245 -11.62 2.56 14.22
N ALA A 246 -11.28 1.43 13.58
CA ALA A 246 -9.88 1.03 13.51
C ALA A 246 -9.48 0.55 12.11
N MET A 247 -8.23 0.79 11.77
CA MET A 247 -7.53 0.20 10.64
C MET A 247 -6.27 -0.49 11.12
N ILE A 248 -6.00 -1.68 10.62
CA ILE A 248 -4.88 -2.49 11.08
C ILE A 248 -4.03 -2.91 9.89
N CYS A 249 -2.74 -2.56 9.91
CA CYS A 249 -1.78 -2.98 8.90
C CYS A 249 -0.46 -3.42 9.53
N GLY A 250 -0.01 -4.61 9.17
CA GLY A 250 1.24 -5.14 9.72
C GLY A 250 1.44 -6.63 9.50
N GLY A 251 2.28 -7.24 10.34
CA GLY A 251 2.60 -8.66 10.25
C GLY A 251 1.44 -9.57 10.67
N PRO A 252 1.40 -10.82 10.16
CA PRO A 252 0.28 -11.74 10.38
C PRO A 252 -0.08 -11.99 11.85
N ALA A 253 0.94 -12.10 12.71
CA ALA A 253 0.71 -12.32 14.13
C ALA A 253 -0.01 -11.13 14.77
N MET A 254 0.44 -9.91 14.50
CA MET A 254 -0.17 -8.69 15.02
C MET A 254 -1.62 -8.53 14.52
N LEU A 255 -1.89 -8.79 13.24
CA LEU A 255 -3.24 -8.75 12.69
C LEU A 255 -4.18 -9.72 13.41
N LYS A 256 -3.71 -10.96 13.63
CA LYS A 256 -4.47 -11.99 14.34
C LYS A 256 -4.75 -11.57 15.79
N ASP A 257 -3.74 -11.11 16.50
CA ASP A 257 -3.84 -10.77 17.92
C ASP A 257 -4.73 -9.53 18.13
N LEU A 258 -4.56 -8.47 17.33
CA LEU A 258 -5.43 -7.29 17.40
C LEU A 258 -6.88 -7.59 17.03
N ARG A 259 -7.10 -8.47 16.06
CA ARG A 259 -8.44 -8.93 15.74
C ARG A 259 -9.14 -9.57 16.96
N VAL A 260 -8.43 -10.45 17.68
CA VAL A 260 -8.97 -11.07 18.89
C VAL A 260 -9.33 -10.02 19.93
N VAL A 261 -8.47 -9.03 20.14
CA VAL A 261 -8.70 -7.94 21.10
C VAL A 261 -9.92 -7.10 20.72
N LEU A 262 -10.04 -6.69 19.46
CA LEU A 262 -11.16 -5.87 18.99
C LEU A 262 -12.48 -6.65 18.95
N ASP A 263 -12.48 -7.89 18.48
CA ASP A 263 -13.66 -8.75 18.46
C ASP A 263 -14.19 -8.97 19.90
N ALA A 264 -13.30 -9.17 20.88
CA ALA A 264 -13.67 -9.31 22.30
C ALA A 264 -14.28 -8.03 22.90
N GLN A 265 -13.98 -6.86 22.33
CA GLN A 265 -14.55 -5.57 22.72
C GLN A 265 -15.82 -5.22 21.94
N GLY A 266 -16.33 -6.13 21.09
CA GLY A 266 -17.57 -5.94 20.33
C GLY A 266 -17.41 -5.21 18.99
N PHE A 267 -16.18 -4.97 18.52
CA PHE A 267 -15.95 -4.45 17.16
C PHE A 267 -16.24 -5.54 16.15
N ALA A 268 -16.87 -5.17 15.03
CA ALA A 268 -17.12 -6.04 13.89
C ALA A 268 -16.23 -5.68 12.70
N ILE A 269 -15.51 -6.66 12.16
CA ILE A 269 -14.68 -6.48 10.97
C ILE A 269 -15.54 -6.21 9.73
N SER A 270 -15.07 -5.36 8.81
CA SER A 270 -15.60 -5.26 7.45
C SER A 270 -15.52 -6.63 6.75
N LYS A 271 -16.57 -6.99 6.03
CA LYS A 271 -16.64 -8.28 5.32
C LYS A 271 -15.93 -8.26 3.96
N GLY A 272 -15.43 -7.12 3.53
CA GLY A 272 -14.72 -6.94 2.27
C GLY A 272 -14.90 -5.55 1.67
N ILE A 273 -14.29 -5.34 0.53
CA ILE A 273 -14.33 -4.06 -0.20
C ILE A 273 -15.78 -3.59 -0.41
N GLY A 274 -16.05 -2.33 -0.07
CA GLY A 274 -17.38 -1.73 -0.19
C GLY A 274 -18.37 -2.15 0.90
N GLN A 275 -17.91 -2.84 1.95
CA GLN A 275 -18.74 -3.26 3.08
C GLN A 275 -18.21 -2.65 4.38
N ALA A 276 -18.89 -1.63 4.87
CA ALA A 276 -18.45 -0.91 6.06
C ALA A 276 -18.48 -1.79 7.32
N GLY A 277 -17.42 -1.69 8.13
CA GLY A 277 -17.28 -2.32 9.43
C GLY A 277 -16.80 -1.35 10.50
N HIS A 278 -16.69 -1.80 11.76
CA HIS A 278 -16.03 -1.02 12.79
C HIS A 278 -14.54 -0.95 12.56
N TYR A 279 -13.97 -1.98 11.91
CA TYR A 279 -12.56 -1.98 11.55
C TYR A 279 -12.29 -2.75 10.25
N VAL A 280 -11.15 -2.42 9.64
CA VAL A 280 -10.60 -3.05 8.43
C VAL A 280 -9.18 -3.55 8.69
N ILE A 281 -8.77 -4.59 7.99
CA ILE A 281 -7.44 -5.22 8.13
C ILE A 281 -6.83 -5.39 6.75
N GLU A 282 -5.54 -5.08 6.64
CA GLU A 282 -4.74 -5.44 5.49
C GLU A 282 -3.37 -5.95 5.92
N ARG A 283 -2.89 -6.96 5.23
CA ARG A 283 -1.60 -7.55 5.54
C ARG A 283 -0.51 -6.73 4.88
N ALA A 284 0.35 -6.11 5.70
CA ALA A 284 1.62 -5.62 5.20
C ALA A 284 2.42 -6.81 4.67
N PHE A 285 3.15 -6.57 3.59
CA PHE A 285 3.97 -7.48 2.82
C PHE A 285 4.38 -8.80 3.52
N VAL A 286 4.25 -9.91 2.80
CA VAL A 286 4.84 -11.21 3.15
C VAL A 286 5.49 -11.79 1.90
N GLU A 287 6.79 -11.79 1.84
CA GLU A 287 7.51 -12.71 0.96
C GLU A 287 7.27 -14.13 1.46
N LYS A 288 6.86 -15.01 0.55
CA LYS A 288 6.92 -16.47 0.75
C LYS A 288 8.25 -16.96 0.21
#